data_11779edfad45a0d45257f198b28b360a
#
_entry.id   11779edfad45a0d45257f198b28b360a
#
_cell.length_a   1.000
_cell.length_b   1.000
_cell.length_c   1.000
_cell.angle_alpha   90.00
_cell.angle_beta   90.00
_cell.angle_gamma   90.00
#
_symmetry.space_group_name_H-M   'P 1'
#
loop_
_entity.id
_entity.type
_entity.pdbx_description
1 polymer ?
#
loop_
_entity_poly.entity_id
_entity_poly.type
_entity_poly.pdbx_seq_one_letter_code
_entity_poly.pdbx_strand_id
1 'polypeptide(L)'
;MKFSNTYIKLGEKFFHRTLPEKVVSPTLLLWNKALAHDLFIPENIQEDHLLLSQYGSGNQLPIGAESIALAYSGHQFGHFNPQLGDGRAHLLGEVLDKDNVRRDIQLKGSGQTGFSRRGDGKCALAPALREYIMSEALFALGAPTSRCLSVVATGETINRGLTKAGAVVTRVAASHIRVGTFQYFAARGDTASLQALVDYSIKRHFPEIDTDDTVNNIPLTSDQRILAFLASAITKQITLVVEWLRIGFIHGVMNTDNTAICGETLDFGPCAMLGDYHENKVFSSIDEYGRYAFGNQGKIAQWNMARLADCLMPLLTEASDKQLTEEEQEEQEE
;
A
#
# COMPACT_ATOMS: atom_id res chain seq x y z
N MET A 1 17.14 -13.35 -2.99
CA MET A 1 16.43 -12.05 -3.00
C MET A 1 17.46 -10.92 -2.91
N LYS A 2 17.41 -9.94 -3.83
CA LYS A 2 18.33 -8.80 -3.87
C LYS A 2 17.53 -7.51 -3.75
N PHE A 3 17.77 -6.74 -2.69
CA PHE A 3 17.10 -5.45 -2.50
C PHE A 3 17.63 -4.39 -3.49
N SER A 4 16.72 -3.53 -3.92
CA SER A 4 16.98 -2.47 -4.90
C SER A 4 16.03 -1.30 -4.59
N ASN A 5 16.32 -0.64 -3.47
CA ASN A 5 15.43 0.35 -2.86
C ASN A 5 15.36 1.65 -3.67
N THR A 6 14.16 2.06 -4.05
CA THR A 6 13.90 3.27 -4.83
C THR A 6 13.03 4.27 -4.09
N TYR A 7 12.05 3.82 -3.30
CA TYR A 7 11.16 4.70 -2.53
C TYR A 7 11.92 5.60 -1.55
N ILE A 8 12.94 5.05 -0.89
CA ILE A 8 13.77 5.79 0.07
C ILE A 8 14.50 6.99 -0.57
N LYS A 9 14.68 6.98 -1.90
CA LYS A 9 15.32 8.08 -2.65
C LYS A 9 14.42 9.30 -2.80
N LEU A 10 13.13 9.19 -2.50
CA LEU A 10 12.20 10.34 -2.47
C LEU A 10 12.54 11.33 -1.35
N GLY A 11 13.22 10.88 -0.29
CA GLY A 11 13.68 11.72 0.81
C GLY A 11 12.95 11.49 2.12
N GLU A 12 13.51 12.05 3.20
CA GLU A 12 13.10 11.78 4.59
C GLU A 12 11.68 12.29 4.95
N LYS A 13 11.06 13.10 4.11
CA LYS A 13 9.66 13.54 4.29
C LYS A 13 8.65 12.42 4.05
N PHE A 14 9.03 11.38 3.30
CA PHE A 14 8.14 10.30 2.86
C PHE A 14 8.02 9.16 3.87
N PHE A 15 8.93 9.09 4.84
CA PHE A 15 9.02 7.99 5.78
C PHE A 15 9.73 8.39 7.08
N HIS A 16 9.68 7.51 8.05
CA HIS A 16 10.49 7.57 9.25
C HIS A 16 11.42 6.35 9.28
N ARG A 17 12.74 6.56 9.48
CA ARG A 17 13.69 5.46 9.65
C ARG A 17 13.45 4.80 11.00
N THR A 18 13.21 3.51 10.96
CA THR A 18 12.92 2.72 12.17
C THR A 18 13.25 1.25 11.94
N LEU A 19 13.61 0.56 13.00
CA LEU A 19 13.88 -0.88 12.96
C LEU A 19 12.74 -1.64 13.64
N PRO A 20 12.43 -2.86 13.16
CA PRO A 20 11.51 -3.75 13.87
C PRO A 20 11.96 -4.00 15.31
N GLU A 21 10.99 -4.13 16.21
CA GLU A 21 11.26 -4.55 17.59
C GLU A 21 11.58 -6.04 17.63
N LYS A 22 12.56 -6.41 18.45
CA LYS A 22 12.89 -7.83 18.65
C LYS A 22 11.80 -8.53 19.42
N VAL A 23 11.42 -9.71 18.95
CA VAL A 23 10.46 -10.58 19.61
C VAL A 23 11.16 -11.73 20.33
N VAL A 24 10.52 -12.27 21.38
CA VAL A 24 11.16 -13.17 22.35
C VAL A 24 11.46 -14.54 21.74
N SER A 25 10.52 -15.14 21.03
CA SER A 25 10.63 -16.51 20.52
C SER A 25 9.93 -16.65 19.16
N PRO A 26 10.59 -16.15 18.08
CA PRO A 26 9.99 -16.20 16.75
C PRO A 26 9.90 -17.65 16.26
N THR A 27 8.70 -18.04 15.82
CA THR A 27 8.42 -19.37 15.27
C THR A 27 7.69 -19.21 13.94
N LEU A 28 8.24 -19.75 12.86
CA LEU A 28 7.63 -19.76 11.55
C LEU A 28 6.39 -20.65 11.55
N LEU A 29 5.23 -20.07 11.25
CA LEU A 29 3.96 -20.81 11.17
C LEU A 29 3.57 -21.11 9.73
N LEU A 30 3.71 -20.13 8.84
CA LEU A 30 3.37 -20.27 7.41
C LEU A 30 4.50 -19.70 6.56
N TRP A 31 4.77 -20.40 5.46
CA TRP A 31 5.75 -19.98 4.45
C TRP A 31 5.20 -20.24 3.05
N ASN A 32 5.22 -19.21 2.21
CA ASN A 32 4.73 -19.27 0.83
C ASN A 32 5.88 -19.62 -0.12
N LYS A 33 6.08 -20.90 -0.38
CA LYS A 33 7.16 -21.40 -1.24
C LYS A 33 7.06 -20.89 -2.68
N ALA A 34 5.84 -20.82 -3.22
CA ALA A 34 5.62 -20.34 -4.58
C ALA A 34 6.02 -18.87 -4.73
N LEU A 35 5.58 -18.01 -3.81
CA LEU A 35 5.97 -16.59 -3.77
C LEU A 35 7.47 -16.44 -3.50
N ALA A 36 8.05 -17.25 -2.64
CA ALA A 36 9.49 -17.24 -2.36
C ALA A 36 10.32 -17.56 -3.62
N HIS A 37 9.87 -18.52 -4.43
CA HIS A 37 10.48 -18.83 -5.72
C HIS A 37 10.38 -17.63 -6.68
N ASP A 38 9.21 -17.01 -6.77
CA ASP A 38 8.98 -15.83 -7.62
C ASP A 38 9.86 -14.63 -7.23
N LEU A 39 10.25 -14.55 -5.96
CA LEU A 39 11.13 -13.51 -5.40
C LEU A 39 12.62 -13.91 -5.42
N PHE A 40 12.98 -15.01 -6.06
CA PHE A 40 14.35 -15.55 -6.11
C PHE A 40 14.98 -15.75 -4.72
N ILE A 41 14.19 -16.20 -3.73
CA ILE A 41 14.75 -16.59 -2.43
C ILE A 41 15.43 -17.96 -2.60
N PRO A 42 16.74 -18.10 -2.34
CA PRO A 42 17.46 -19.35 -2.53
C PRO A 42 16.88 -20.52 -1.71
N GLU A 43 16.90 -21.73 -2.25
CA GLU A 43 16.35 -22.92 -1.59
C GLU A 43 16.98 -23.19 -0.21
N ASN A 44 18.29 -23.05 -0.08
CA ASN A 44 18.97 -23.19 1.19
C ASN A 44 18.50 -22.20 2.27
N ILE A 45 18.02 -21.03 1.88
CA ILE A 45 17.36 -20.07 2.80
C ILE A 45 15.95 -20.55 3.12
N GLN A 46 15.20 -21.04 2.12
CA GLN A 46 13.82 -21.52 2.31
C GLN A 46 13.73 -22.76 3.22
N GLU A 47 14.79 -23.56 3.33
CA GLU A 47 14.88 -24.73 4.20
C GLU A 47 15.34 -24.39 5.64
N ASP A 48 15.93 -23.22 5.84
CA ASP A 48 16.36 -22.76 7.15
C ASP A 48 15.21 -22.05 7.90
N HIS A 49 14.34 -22.84 8.52
CA HIS A 49 13.18 -22.34 9.26
C HIS A 49 13.55 -21.42 10.42
N LEU A 50 14.74 -21.60 11.02
CA LEU A 50 15.21 -20.71 12.06
C LEU A 50 15.54 -19.32 11.49
N LEU A 51 16.29 -19.27 10.39
CA LEU A 51 16.62 -18.02 9.71
C LEU A 51 15.36 -17.34 9.18
N LEU A 52 14.42 -18.09 8.57
CA LEU A 52 13.13 -17.54 8.10
C LEU A 52 12.31 -16.94 9.24
N SER A 53 12.31 -17.56 10.43
CA SER A 53 11.64 -16.99 11.59
C SER A 53 12.32 -15.70 12.09
N GLN A 54 13.65 -15.60 12.03
CA GLN A 54 14.37 -14.37 12.35
C GLN A 54 14.09 -13.24 11.34
N TYR A 55 14.07 -13.54 10.05
CA TYR A 55 13.73 -12.56 9.01
C TYR A 55 12.26 -12.13 9.05
N GLY A 56 11.34 -13.08 9.16
CA GLY A 56 9.90 -12.82 9.15
C GLY A 56 9.39 -12.14 10.43
N SER A 57 10.14 -12.23 11.54
CA SER A 57 9.85 -11.48 12.77
C SER A 57 10.47 -10.08 12.78
N GLY A 58 11.50 -9.84 11.97
CA GLY A 58 12.32 -8.63 12.02
C GLY A 58 13.44 -8.66 13.06
N ASN A 59 13.66 -9.80 13.75
CA ASN A 59 14.77 -9.97 14.69
C ASN A 59 16.14 -9.85 13.99
N GLN A 60 16.19 -10.25 12.73
CA GLN A 60 17.31 -10.06 11.83
C GLN A 60 16.78 -9.52 10.50
N LEU A 61 17.47 -8.56 9.91
CA LEU A 61 17.10 -8.04 8.59
C LEU A 61 17.92 -8.74 7.49
N PRO A 62 17.31 -9.05 6.35
CA PRO A 62 18.05 -9.54 5.18
C PRO A 62 19.08 -8.50 4.70
N ILE A 63 20.17 -8.97 4.09
CA ILE A 63 21.21 -8.09 3.53
C ILE A 63 20.62 -7.16 2.48
N GLY A 64 20.87 -5.86 2.59
CA GLY A 64 20.37 -4.81 1.70
C GLY A 64 19.00 -4.26 2.07
N ALA A 65 18.36 -4.76 3.13
CA ALA A 65 17.15 -4.16 3.67
C ALA A 65 17.44 -2.79 4.33
N GLU A 66 16.58 -1.81 4.06
CA GLU A 66 16.61 -0.47 4.65
C GLU A 66 15.25 -0.18 5.27
N SER A 67 15.09 -0.50 6.55
CA SER A 67 13.80 -0.48 7.23
C SER A 67 13.28 0.93 7.47
N ILE A 68 12.07 1.19 6.99
CA ILE A 68 11.35 2.46 7.12
C ILE A 68 9.88 2.25 7.43
N ALA A 69 9.24 3.24 8.05
CA ALA A 69 7.79 3.34 8.19
C ALA A 69 7.28 4.45 7.27
N LEU A 70 6.29 4.16 6.43
CA LEU A 70 5.78 5.09 5.42
C LEU A 70 4.89 6.16 6.05
N ALA A 71 5.03 7.41 5.57
CA ALA A 71 4.18 8.52 5.95
C ALA A 71 2.93 8.57 5.06
N TYR A 72 1.75 8.66 5.66
CA TYR A 72 0.49 8.91 4.96
C TYR A 72 -0.55 9.52 5.91
N SER A 73 -1.55 10.14 5.33
CA SER A 73 -2.80 10.59 5.95
C SER A 73 -3.92 9.64 5.53
N GLY A 74 -5.17 9.96 5.84
CA GLY A 74 -6.28 9.23 5.26
C GLY A 74 -7.63 9.65 5.80
N HIS A 75 -8.66 9.38 4.99
CA HIS A 75 -10.04 9.45 5.43
C HIS A 75 -10.44 8.07 5.95
N GLN A 76 -10.71 7.98 7.23
CA GLN A 76 -11.20 6.77 7.89
C GLN A 76 -12.69 6.96 8.20
N PHE A 77 -13.54 6.11 7.66
CA PHE A 77 -15.01 6.25 7.74
C PHE A 77 -15.52 7.65 7.31
N GLY A 78 -14.83 8.27 6.34
CA GLY A 78 -15.15 9.61 5.84
C GLY A 78 -14.51 10.77 6.61
N HIS A 79 -13.88 10.53 7.75
CA HIS A 79 -13.21 11.55 8.56
C HIS A 79 -11.72 11.62 8.25
N PHE A 80 -11.23 12.82 7.93
CA PHE A 80 -9.83 13.02 7.61
C PHE A 80 -8.94 12.98 8.87
N ASN A 81 -7.87 12.16 8.79
CA ASN A 81 -6.81 12.13 9.79
C ASN A 81 -5.50 12.57 9.12
N PRO A 82 -4.91 13.71 9.52
CA PRO A 82 -3.74 14.28 8.85
C PRO A 82 -2.45 13.50 9.10
N GLN A 83 -2.43 12.58 10.08
CA GLN A 83 -1.23 11.81 10.41
C GLN A 83 -1.59 10.40 10.88
N LEU A 84 -1.50 9.46 9.94
CA LEU A 84 -1.64 8.03 10.19
C LEU A 84 -0.26 7.36 10.14
N GLY A 85 0.25 7.09 8.94
CA GLY A 85 1.52 6.39 8.71
C GLY A 85 1.50 4.91 9.09
N ASP A 86 2.59 4.22 8.81
CA ASP A 86 2.78 2.81 9.15
C ASP A 86 3.07 2.65 10.66
N GLY A 87 2.03 2.76 11.50
CA GLY A 87 2.15 2.71 12.97
C GLY A 87 2.47 1.33 13.55
N ARG A 88 2.54 0.28 12.72
CA ARG A 88 2.87 -1.10 13.12
C ARG A 88 3.49 -1.91 11.99
N ALA A 89 4.05 -1.25 11.00
CA ALA A 89 4.63 -1.92 9.85
C ALA A 89 5.96 -1.28 9.47
N HIS A 90 6.87 -2.12 9.00
CA HIS A 90 8.21 -1.74 8.55
C HIS A 90 8.39 -2.22 7.12
N LEU A 91 8.52 -1.29 6.17
CA LEU A 91 8.95 -1.59 4.81
C LEU A 91 10.45 -1.88 4.86
N LEU A 92 10.83 -3.10 4.53
CA LEU A 92 12.25 -3.53 4.51
C LEU A 92 12.95 -3.08 3.24
N GLY A 93 12.20 -2.80 2.20
CA GLY A 93 12.71 -2.36 0.91
C GLY A 93 11.99 -3.03 -0.25
N GLU A 94 12.61 -2.97 -1.42
CA GLU A 94 12.05 -3.38 -2.70
C GLU A 94 12.95 -4.41 -3.39
N VAL A 95 12.32 -5.38 -4.05
CA VAL A 95 13.00 -6.41 -4.84
C VAL A 95 12.36 -6.49 -6.23
N LEU A 96 13.07 -7.07 -7.21
CA LEU A 96 12.47 -7.45 -8.48
C LEU A 96 12.08 -8.93 -8.42
N ASP A 97 10.85 -9.25 -8.85
CA ASP A 97 10.37 -10.61 -8.97
C ASP A 97 10.81 -11.25 -10.29
N LYS A 98 10.38 -12.49 -10.54
CA LYS A 98 10.70 -13.27 -11.75
C LYS A 98 10.26 -12.59 -13.06
N ASP A 99 9.21 -11.77 -12.99
CA ASP A 99 8.65 -11.04 -14.14
C ASP A 99 9.26 -9.62 -14.24
N ASN A 100 10.35 -9.37 -13.50
CA ASN A 100 11.04 -8.08 -13.41
C ASN A 100 10.16 -6.95 -12.87
N VAL A 101 9.08 -7.30 -12.16
CA VAL A 101 8.20 -6.37 -11.50
C VAL A 101 8.72 -6.04 -10.10
N ARG A 102 8.74 -4.76 -9.75
CA ARG A 102 9.20 -4.29 -8.44
C ARG A 102 8.15 -4.59 -7.37
N ARG A 103 8.58 -5.26 -6.29
CA ARG A 103 7.74 -5.62 -5.15
C ARG A 103 8.29 -5.05 -3.87
N ASP A 104 7.42 -4.48 -3.05
CA ASP A 104 7.70 -4.10 -1.68
C ASP A 104 7.69 -5.32 -0.77
N ILE A 105 8.63 -5.39 0.17
CA ILE A 105 8.66 -6.36 1.26
C ILE A 105 8.42 -5.60 2.57
N GLN A 106 7.29 -5.86 3.23
CA GLN A 106 6.88 -5.15 4.44
C GLN A 106 6.55 -6.13 5.56
N LEU A 107 7.05 -5.88 6.78
CA LEU A 107 6.65 -6.57 8.00
C LEU A 107 5.49 -5.82 8.66
N LYS A 108 4.38 -6.50 8.95
CA LYS A 108 3.24 -5.94 9.71
C LYS A 108 3.12 -6.60 11.07
N GLY A 109 3.00 -5.80 12.11
CA GLY A 109 2.99 -6.25 13.50
C GLY A 109 4.37 -6.35 14.12
N SER A 110 5.36 -5.75 13.52
CA SER A 110 6.79 -5.85 13.84
C SER A 110 7.29 -4.80 14.83
N GLY A 111 6.37 -4.16 15.58
CA GLY A 111 6.72 -3.21 16.63
C GLY A 111 6.34 -1.77 16.32
N GLN A 112 6.72 -0.88 17.22
CA GLN A 112 6.41 0.54 17.15
C GLN A 112 7.25 1.28 16.11
N THR A 113 6.67 2.34 15.58
CA THR A 113 7.31 3.28 14.65
C THR A 113 7.02 4.71 15.08
N GLY A 114 7.57 5.70 14.40
CA GLY A 114 7.23 7.10 14.61
C GLY A 114 5.74 7.44 14.39
N PHE A 115 4.97 6.53 13.79
CA PHE A 115 3.54 6.70 13.50
C PHE A 115 2.63 5.88 14.42
N SER A 116 3.15 5.17 15.41
CA SER A 116 2.35 4.29 16.29
C SER A 116 1.41 5.04 17.22
N ARG A 117 1.61 6.34 17.39
CA ARG A 117 0.84 7.17 18.33
C ARG A 117 0.90 6.56 19.74
N ARG A 118 -0.20 5.95 20.23
CA ARG A 118 -0.26 5.23 21.51
C ARG A 118 -0.39 3.70 21.33
N GLY A 119 -0.24 3.21 20.09
CA GLY A 119 -0.32 1.78 19.79
C GLY A 119 0.97 1.05 20.15
N ASP A 120 0.87 -0.25 20.38
CA ASP A 120 2.00 -1.14 20.67
C ASP A 120 2.74 -1.64 19.42
N GLY A 121 2.29 -1.26 18.23
CA GLY A 121 2.88 -1.70 16.97
C GLY A 121 2.72 -3.19 16.65
N LYS A 122 1.95 -3.94 17.44
CA LYS A 122 1.85 -5.40 17.35
C LYS A 122 0.58 -5.87 16.60
N CYS A 123 0.63 -7.09 16.07
CA CYS A 123 -0.49 -7.76 15.41
C CYS A 123 -0.82 -9.08 16.15
N ALA A 124 -2.12 -9.35 16.31
CA ALA A 124 -2.55 -10.63 16.85
C ALA A 124 -2.48 -11.74 15.78
N LEU A 125 -2.28 -12.98 16.22
CA LEU A 125 -2.14 -14.15 15.34
C LEU A 125 -3.35 -14.37 14.42
N ALA A 126 -4.57 -14.26 14.93
CA ALA A 126 -5.76 -14.49 14.10
C ALA A 126 -5.91 -13.49 12.93
N PRO A 127 -5.74 -12.16 13.10
CA PRO A 127 -5.63 -11.22 11.99
C PRO A 127 -4.47 -11.53 11.04
N ALA A 128 -3.30 -11.97 11.54
CA ALA A 128 -2.16 -12.33 10.71
C ALA A 128 -2.46 -13.53 9.81
N LEU A 129 -3.06 -14.57 10.37
CA LEU A 129 -3.50 -15.75 9.59
C LEU A 129 -4.58 -15.40 8.58
N ARG A 130 -5.54 -14.54 8.95
CA ARG A 130 -6.56 -14.07 8.01
C ARG A 130 -5.95 -13.35 6.83
N GLU A 131 -5.00 -12.45 7.07
CA GLU A 131 -4.31 -11.72 6.02
C GLU A 131 -3.60 -12.67 5.04
N TYR A 132 -2.89 -13.69 5.56
CA TYR A 132 -2.26 -14.70 4.73
C TYR A 132 -3.29 -15.49 3.91
N ILE A 133 -4.31 -16.05 4.56
CA ILE A 133 -5.31 -16.89 3.90
C ILE A 133 -6.08 -16.10 2.84
N MET A 134 -6.53 -14.90 3.17
CA MET A 134 -7.37 -14.10 2.27
C MET A 134 -6.57 -13.54 1.09
N SER A 135 -5.34 -13.07 1.31
CA SER A 135 -4.52 -12.57 0.21
C SER A 135 -4.17 -13.67 -0.79
N GLU A 136 -3.82 -14.86 -0.31
CA GLU A 136 -3.52 -15.98 -1.19
C GLU A 136 -4.78 -16.56 -1.87
N ALA A 137 -5.92 -16.54 -1.19
CA ALA A 137 -7.20 -16.91 -1.81
C ALA A 137 -7.59 -15.94 -2.93
N LEU A 138 -7.48 -14.62 -2.70
CA LEU A 138 -7.74 -13.61 -3.73
C LEU A 138 -6.80 -13.77 -4.92
N PHE A 139 -5.52 -14.00 -4.68
CA PHE A 139 -4.55 -14.27 -5.74
C PHE A 139 -4.94 -15.52 -6.56
N ALA A 140 -5.29 -16.61 -5.89
CA ALA A 140 -5.71 -17.85 -6.57
C ALA A 140 -7.01 -17.68 -7.36
N LEU A 141 -7.89 -16.77 -6.95
CA LEU A 141 -9.15 -16.42 -7.64
C LEU A 141 -8.94 -15.38 -8.76
N GLY A 142 -7.71 -14.90 -8.97
CA GLY A 142 -7.37 -13.93 -10.01
C GLY A 142 -7.67 -12.46 -9.66
N ALA A 143 -8.04 -12.15 -8.42
CA ALA A 143 -8.25 -10.77 -7.99
C ALA A 143 -6.91 -10.09 -7.66
N PRO A 144 -6.69 -8.82 -8.08
CA PRO A 144 -5.48 -8.09 -7.73
C PRO A 144 -5.33 -7.93 -6.22
N THR A 145 -4.19 -8.31 -5.68
CA THR A 145 -4.00 -8.35 -4.22
C THR A 145 -2.51 -8.30 -3.84
N SER A 146 -2.21 -7.67 -2.70
CA SER A 146 -0.95 -7.96 -2.01
C SER A 146 -0.89 -9.44 -1.63
N ARG A 147 0.32 -9.98 -1.51
CA ARG A 147 0.58 -11.37 -1.15
C ARG A 147 1.19 -11.46 0.25
N CYS A 148 1.13 -12.63 0.85
CA CYS A 148 1.84 -12.90 2.11
C CYS A 148 2.93 -13.95 1.89
N LEU A 149 4.17 -13.60 2.27
CA LEU A 149 5.32 -14.50 2.18
C LEU A 149 5.42 -15.40 3.40
N SER A 150 5.19 -14.85 4.60
CA SER A 150 5.26 -15.62 5.84
C SER A 150 4.34 -15.08 6.94
N VAL A 151 4.03 -15.96 7.89
CA VAL A 151 3.50 -15.62 9.21
C VAL A 151 4.40 -16.23 10.28
N VAL A 152 4.87 -15.39 11.19
CA VAL A 152 5.75 -15.78 12.30
C VAL A 152 5.06 -15.44 13.62
N ALA A 153 4.90 -16.43 14.51
CA ALA A 153 4.49 -16.18 15.89
C ALA A 153 5.65 -15.52 16.66
N THR A 154 5.34 -14.56 17.53
CA THR A 154 6.35 -13.80 18.26
C THR A 154 6.79 -14.46 19.57
N GLY A 155 6.04 -15.44 20.07
CA GLY A 155 6.20 -15.99 21.41
C GLY A 155 5.68 -15.06 22.51
N GLU A 156 5.08 -13.93 22.13
CA GLU A 156 4.55 -12.93 23.05
C GLU A 156 3.01 -12.94 23.06
N THR A 157 2.46 -12.42 24.13
CA THR A 157 1.03 -12.15 24.24
C THR A 157 0.76 -10.65 24.12
N ILE A 158 -0.34 -10.29 23.47
CA ILE A 158 -0.79 -8.92 23.30
C ILE A 158 -2.19 -8.74 23.89
N ASN A 159 -2.46 -7.58 24.46
CA ASN A 159 -3.79 -7.27 25.00
C ASN A 159 -4.65 -6.56 23.93
N ARG A 160 -5.81 -7.12 23.65
CA ARG A 160 -6.85 -6.56 22.77
C ARG A 160 -8.24 -6.73 23.40
N GLY A 161 -8.37 -6.35 24.67
CA GLY A 161 -9.52 -6.69 25.52
C GLY A 161 -9.42 -8.11 26.09
N LEU A 162 -8.87 -9.03 25.33
CA LEU A 162 -8.47 -10.39 25.74
C LEU A 162 -6.98 -10.58 25.39
N THR A 163 -6.31 -11.45 26.14
CA THR A 163 -4.94 -11.88 25.86
C THR A 163 -4.93 -12.74 24.59
N LYS A 164 -4.12 -12.35 23.60
CA LYS A 164 -3.99 -13.03 22.30
C LYS A 164 -2.51 -13.27 21.99
N ALA A 165 -2.19 -14.36 21.29
CA ALA A 165 -0.86 -14.58 20.75
C ALA A 165 -0.50 -13.50 19.72
N GLY A 166 0.75 -13.02 19.77
CA GLY A 166 1.31 -12.07 18.82
C GLY A 166 1.86 -12.75 17.56
N ALA A 167 1.83 -12.06 16.44
CA ALA A 167 2.43 -12.52 15.20
C ALA A 167 2.90 -11.34 14.33
N VAL A 168 3.83 -11.64 13.41
CA VAL A 168 4.27 -10.75 12.33
C VAL A 168 3.93 -11.38 10.99
N VAL A 169 3.40 -10.57 10.06
CA VAL A 169 3.13 -10.97 8.67
C VAL A 169 4.16 -10.31 7.77
N THR A 170 4.76 -11.08 6.86
CA THR A 170 5.55 -10.52 5.75
C THR A 170 4.65 -10.32 4.55
N ARG A 171 4.34 -9.06 4.23
CA ARG A 171 3.58 -8.64 3.04
C ARG A 171 4.49 -8.47 1.84
N VAL A 172 3.97 -8.79 0.67
CA VAL A 172 4.58 -8.51 -0.62
C VAL A 172 3.54 -7.83 -1.50
N ALA A 173 3.83 -6.64 -2.00
CA ALA A 173 2.91 -5.85 -2.81
C ALA A 173 3.65 -5.18 -3.98
N ALA A 174 2.93 -4.80 -5.03
CA ALA A 174 3.49 -3.95 -6.09
C ALA A 174 3.98 -2.61 -5.54
N SER A 175 3.26 -2.02 -4.59
CA SER A 175 3.73 -1.00 -3.65
C SER A 175 2.75 -0.80 -2.49
N HIS A 176 3.21 -0.08 -1.47
CA HIS A 176 2.37 0.40 -0.37
C HIS A 176 2.01 1.89 -0.52
N ILE A 177 2.13 2.46 -1.73
CA ILE A 177 1.68 3.82 -2.02
C ILE A 177 0.15 3.82 -2.09
N ARG A 178 -0.47 4.69 -1.31
CA ARG A 178 -1.92 4.76 -1.10
C ARG A 178 -2.45 6.14 -1.50
N VAL A 179 -3.74 6.27 -1.70
CA VAL A 179 -4.37 7.60 -1.80
C VAL A 179 -3.96 8.48 -0.61
N GLY A 180 -3.90 7.89 0.58
CA GLY A 180 -3.45 8.56 1.80
C GLY A 180 -2.03 9.13 1.75
N THR A 181 -1.13 8.58 0.93
CA THR A 181 0.22 9.12 0.74
C THR A 181 0.17 10.47 0.03
N PHE A 182 -0.66 10.63 -0.99
CA PHE A 182 -0.90 11.90 -1.68
C PHE A 182 -1.58 12.90 -0.76
N GLN A 183 -2.57 12.46 0.03
CA GLN A 183 -3.25 13.30 1.01
C GLN A 183 -2.31 13.88 2.07
N TYR A 184 -1.24 13.15 2.41
CA TYR A 184 -0.25 13.60 3.39
C TYR A 184 0.47 14.86 2.93
N PHE A 185 0.89 14.92 1.68
CA PHE A 185 1.60 16.07 1.10
C PHE A 185 0.62 17.19 0.70
N ALA A 186 -0.50 16.87 0.09
CA ALA A 186 -1.52 17.85 -0.28
C ALA A 186 -2.05 18.63 0.92
N ALA A 187 -2.36 17.96 2.04
CA ALA A 187 -2.82 18.61 3.27
C ALA A 187 -1.77 19.51 3.93
N ARG A 188 -0.49 19.40 3.54
CA ARG A 188 0.63 20.22 4.02
C ARG A 188 1.05 21.30 3.05
N GLY A 189 0.40 21.38 1.87
CA GLY A 189 0.78 22.29 0.80
C GLY A 189 2.19 22.01 0.25
N ASP A 190 2.71 20.78 0.40
CA ASP A 190 4.03 20.39 -0.10
C ASP A 190 3.91 19.88 -1.55
N THR A 191 3.70 20.81 -2.47
CA THR A 191 3.51 20.52 -3.90
C THR A 191 4.73 19.88 -4.54
N ALA A 192 5.94 20.26 -4.12
CA ALA A 192 7.17 19.65 -4.62
C ALA A 192 7.28 18.15 -4.28
N SER A 193 6.97 17.76 -3.03
CA SER A 193 6.92 16.35 -2.65
C SER A 193 5.75 15.62 -3.31
N LEU A 194 4.61 16.28 -3.50
CA LEU A 194 3.45 15.73 -4.19
C LEU A 194 3.78 15.44 -5.66
N GLN A 195 4.43 16.37 -6.37
CA GLN A 195 4.90 16.16 -7.74
C GLN A 195 5.89 15.00 -7.84
N ALA A 196 6.89 14.96 -6.95
CA ALA A 196 7.86 13.87 -6.91
C ALA A 196 7.18 12.50 -6.69
N LEU A 197 6.11 12.45 -5.88
CA LEU A 197 5.31 11.24 -5.66
C LEU A 197 4.54 10.82 -6.91
N VAL A 198 3.96 11.77 -7.66
CA VAL A 198 3.29 11.51 -8.94
C VAL A 198 4.29 10.92 -9.93
N ASP A 199 5.43 11.57 -10.13
CA ASP A 199 6.47 11.12 -11.07
C ASP A 199 7.01 9.73 -10.71
N TYR A 200 7.25 9.47 -9.42
CA TYR A 200 7.64 8.16 -8.95
C TYR A 200 6.57 7.10 -9.20
N SER A 201 5.31 7.46 -8.98
CA SER A 201 4.17 6.55 -9.16
C SER A 201 3.93 6.21 -10.62
N ILE A 202 4.06 7.18 -11.53
CA ILE A 202 4.01 6.97 -12.98
C ILE A 202 5.12 6.00 -13.37
N LYS A 203 6.36 6.32 -13.06
CA LYS A 203 7.52 5.47 -13.41
C LYS A 203 7.41 4.05 -12.88
N ARG A 204 6.78 3.85 -11.73
CA ARG A 204 6.68 2.55 -11.06
C ARG A 204 5.51 1.70 -11.53
N HIS A 205 4.35 2.31 -11.74
CA HIS A 205 3.08 1.61 -11.94
C HIS A 205 2.43 1.84 -13.29
N PHE A 206 2.79 2.93 -13.96
CA PHE A 206 2.16 3.40 -15.20
C PHE A 206 3.21 3.92 -16.20
N PRO A 207 4.32 3.14 -16.43
CA PRO A 207 5.42 3.60 -17.29
C PRO A 207 4.97 3.89 -18.73
N GLU A 208 3.85 3.31 -19.15
CA GLU A 208 3.21 3.58 -20.44
C GLU A 208 2.88 5.07 -20.64
N ILE A 209 2.56 5.79 -19.58
CA ILE A 209 2.29 7.25 -19.64
C ILE A 209 3.47 8.04 -20.22
N ASP A 210 4.70 7.57 -19.94
CA ASP A 210 5.92 8.21 -20.43
C ASP A 210 6.46 7.59 -21.75
N THR A 211 5.92 6.44 -22.19
CA THR A 211 6.40 5.70 -23.36
C THR A 211 5.42 5.69 -24.53
N ASP A 212 4.11 5.70 -24.28
CA ASP A 212 3.07 5.68 -25.31
C ASP A 212 2.76 7.08 -25.89
N ASP A 213 3.61 8.02 -25.63
CA ASP A 213 3.44 9.44 -25.75
C ASP A 213 3.43 9.99 -27.15
N THR A 214 2.97 9.26 -28.13
CA THR A 214 2.96 9.86 -29.43
C THR A 214 1.67 9.63 -30.23
N VAL A 215 0.67 10.35 -29.89
CA VAL A 215 -0.17 10.90 -30.96
C VAL A 215 0.69 11.99 -31.62
N ASN A 216 1.40 11.65 -32.70
CA ASN A 216 2.28 12.52 -33.49
C ASN A 216 3.68 12.85 -32.93
N ASN A 217 4.30 12.02 -32.06
CA ASN A 217 5.62 12.29 -31.46
C ASN A 217 5.70 13.57 -30.58
N ILE A 218 4.61 14.03 -30.01
CA ILE A 218 4.59 15.17 -29.09
C ILE A 218 4.48 14.65 -27.66
N PRO A 219 5.44 14.92 -26.75
CA PRO A 219 5.35 14.55 -25.34
C PRO A 219 4.10 15.15 -24.67
N LEU A 220 3.52 14.43 -23.71
CA LEU A 220 2.43 14.97 -22.88
C LEU A 220 2.92 16.18 -22.08
N THR A 221 2.08 17.18 -21.95
CA THR A 221 2.31 18.28 -21.00
C THR A 221 2.27 17.74 -19.56
N SER A 222 2.77 18.54 -18.60
CA SER A 222 2.71 18.20 -17.17
C SER A 222 1.28 17.85 -16.74
N ASP A 223 0.31 18.68 -17.13
CA ASP A 223 -1.10 18.51 -16.79
C ASP A 223 -1.68 17.23 -17.40
N GLN A 224 -1.35 16.96 -18.67
CA GLN A 224 -1.79 15.73 -19.34
C GLN A 224 -1.23 14.49 -18.67
N ARG A 225 0.04 14.50 -18.21
CA ARG A 225 0.64 13.40 -17.44
C ARG A 225 -0.06 13.17 -16.10
N ILE A 226 -0.40 14.25 -15.38
CA ILE A 226 -1.14 14.16 -14.11
C ILE A 226 -2.54 13.58 -14.32
N LEU A 227 -3.25 14.03 -15.37
CA LEU A 227 -4.57 13.49 -15.72
C LEU A 227 -4.51 12.04 -16.18
N ALA A 228 -3.49 11.66 -16.96
CA ALA A 228 -3.25 10.28 -17.37
C ALA A 228 -2.96 9.37 -16.16
N PHE A 229 -2.17 9.84 -15.20
CA PHE A 229 -1.92 9.14 -13.94
C PHE A 229 -3.23 8.89 -13.17
N LEU A 230 -4.07 9.92 -13.00
CA LEU A 230 -5.37 9.79 -12.33
C LEU A 230 -6.27 8.78 -13.07
N ALA A 231 -6.36 8.87 -14.39
CA ALA A 231 -7.17 7.94 -15.19
C ALA A 231 -6.69 6.49 -15.07
N SER A 232 -5.37 6.27 -15.06
CA SER A 232 -4.76 4.95 -14.88
C SER A 232 -5.04 4.38 -13.48
N ALA A 233 -4.92 5.20 -12.43
CA ALA A 233 -5.25 4.81 -11.07
C ALA A 233 -6.74 4.45 -10.93
N ILE A 234 -7.65 5.24 -11.52
CA ILE A 234 -9.08 4.95 -11.58
C ILE A 234 -9.34 3.59 -12.27
N THR A 235 -8.71 3.35 -13.40
CA THR A 235 -8.85 2.09 -14.15
C THR A 235 -8.43 0.88 -13.31
N LYS A 236 -7.32 0.99 -12.57
CA LYS A 236 -6.89 -0.06 -11.63
C LYS A 236 -7.90 -0.30 -10.51
N GLN A 237 -8.49 0.77 -9.95
CA GLN A 237 -9.52 0.63 -8.90
C GLN A 237 -10.83 0.02 -9.44
N ILE A 238 -11.24 0.37 -10.65
CA ILE A 238 -12.40 -0.26 -11.30
C ILE A 238 -12.17 -1.76 -11.45
N THR A 239 -11.03 -2.16 -12.01
CA THR A 239 -10.65 -3.57 -12.17
C THR A 239 -10.68 -4.31 -10.84
N LEU A 240 -10.09 -3.73 -9.79
CA LEU A 240 -10.06 -4.30 -8.45
C LEU A 240 -11.46 -4.55 -7.89
N VAL A 241 -12.32 -3.53 -7.93
CA VAL A 241 -13.69 -3.62 -7.36
C VAL A 241 -14.56 -4.59 -8.17
N VAL A 242 -14.43 -4.60 -9.49
CA VAL A 242 -15.15 -5.57 -10.35
C VAL A 242 -14.76 -7.00 -9.96
N GLU A 243 -13.48 -7.28 -9.73
CA GLU A 243 -13.02 -8.59 -9.27
C GLU A 243 -13.56 -8.93 -7.87
N TRP A 244 -13.58 -7.98 -6.92
CA TRP A 244 -14.19 -8.21 -5.61
C TRP A 244 -15.68 -8.57 -5.73
N LEU A 245 -16.43 -7.84 -6.56
CA LEU A 245 -17.85 -8.11 -6.78
C LEU A 245 -18.05 -9.48 -7.46
N ARG A 246 -17.21 -9.84 -8.44
CA ARG A 246 -17.26 -11.13 -9.13
C ARG A 246 -17.13 -12.32 -8.19
N ILE A 247 -16.21 -12.23 -7.20
CA ILE A 247 -15.91 -13.33 -6.29
C ILE A 247 -16.67 -13.25 -4.96
N GLY A 248 -17.46 -12.19 -4.74
CA GLY A 248 -18.18 -11.98 -3.49
C GLY A 248 -17.30 -11.55 -2.32
N PHE A 249 -16.18 -10.86 -2.58
CA PHE A 249 -15.30 -10.35 -1.53
C PHE A 249 -15.78 -9.01 -0.99
N ILE A 250 -15.76 -8.88 0.33
CA ILE A 250 -16.04 -7.64 1.06
C ILE A 250 -14.75 -7.21 1.76
N HIS A 251 -14.23 -6.04 1.39
CA HIS A 251 -13.03 -5.48 2.03
C HIS A 251 -13.33 -5.01 3.47
N GLY A 252 -14.45 -4.34 3.67
CA GLY A 252 -14.98 -3.93 4.97
C GLY A 252 -14.36 -2.67 5.58
N VAL A 253 -13.23 -2.16 5.06
CA VAL A 253 -12.60 -0.90 5.52
C VAL A 253 -11.88 -0.23 4.34
N MET A 254 -12.65 0.30 3.39
CA MET A 254 -12.14 0.98 2.20
C MET A 254 -11.79 2.45 2.48
N ASN A 255 -10.99 2.69 3.49
CA ASN A 255 -10.41 4.00 3.77
C ASN A 255 -9.42 4.40 2.68
N THR A 256 -9.10 5.68 2.54
CA THR A 256 -8.07 6.16 1.59
C THR A 256 -6.66 5.70 1.95
N ASP A 257 -6.41 5.39 3.23
CA ASP A 257 -5.17 4.76 3.70
C ASP A 257 -5.12 3.23 3.45
N ASN A 258 -6.22 2.62 2.99
CA ASN A 258 -6.29 1.22 2.55
C ASN A 258 -6.54 1.09 1.04
N THR A 259 -6.38 2.18 0.27
CA THR A 259 -6.59 2.22 -1.18
C THR A 259 -5.24 2.41 -1.87
N ALA A 260 -4.63 1.30 -2.31
CA ALA A 260 -3.36 1.31 -3.04
C ALA A 260 -3.57 1.82 -4.47
N ILE A 261 -2.73 2.75 -4.95
CA ILE A 261 -2.85 3.31 -6.31
C ILE A 261 -2.56 2.28 -7.41
N CYS A 262 -1.80 1.25 -7.09
CA CYS A 262 -1.52 0.14 -8.01
C CYS A 262 -2.72 -0.80 -8.23
N GLY A 263 -3.84 -0.61 -7.48
CA GLY A 263 -5.04 -1.42 -7.61
C GLY A 263 -4.94 -2.81 -6.98
N GLU A 264 -4.06 -3.04 -6.03
CA GLU A 264 -4.02 -4.26 -5.23
C GLU A 264 -4.84 -4.13 -3.95
N THR A 265 -5.53 -5.22 -3.56
CA THR A 265 -6.18 -5.32 -2.25
C THR A 265 -5.13 -5.21 -1.15
N LEU A 266 -5.30 -4.29 -0.22
CA LEU A 266 -4.37 -4.04 0.87
C LEU A 266 -5.11 -3.95 2.21
N ASP A 267 -4.54 -4.56 3.27
CA ASP A 267 -5.02 -4.54 4.64
C ASP A 267 -6.33 -5.32 4.90
N PHE A 268 -6.18 -6.60 5.19
CA PHE A 268 -7.25 -7.58 5.39
C PHE A 268 -7.80 -7.57 6.83
N GLY A 269 -8.28 -6.41 7.28
CA GLY A 269 -8.85 -6.24 8.63
C GLY A 269 -10.17 -7.01 8.82
N PRO A 270 -11.34 -6.39 8.64
CA PRO A 270 -12.65 -7.05 8.80
C PRO A 270 -13.14 -7.73 7.50
N CYS A 271 -12.25 -8.01 6.53
CA CYS A 271 -12.64 -8.60 5.25
C CYS A 271 -13.32 -9.97 5.41
N ALA A 272 -14.18 -10.30 4.45
CA ALA A 272 -14.88 -11.57 4.40
C ALA A 272 -15.29 -11.94 2.97
N MET A 273 -15.65 -13.21 2.77
CA MET A 273 -16.38 -13.66 1.58
C MET A 273 -17.88 -13.61 1.87
N LEU A 274 -18.62 -13.14 0.87
CA LEU A 274 -20.08 -13.16 0.91
C LEU A 274 -20.56 -14.62 0.90
N GLY A 275 -21.36 -15.03 1.86
CA GLY A 275 -22.05 -16.30 1.78
C GLY A 275 -23.27 -16.17 0.85
N ASP A 276 -24.47 -16.05 1.43
CA ASP A 276 -25.63 -15.67 0.64
C ASP A 276 -25.52 -14.23 0.15
N TYR A 277 -25.95 -14.00 -1.08
CA TYR A 277 -25.94 -12.66 -1.65
C TYR A 277 -26.82 -11.70 -0.87
N HIS A 278 -26.22 -10.59 -0.44
CA HIS A 278 -26.94 -9.49 0.18
C HIS A 278 -26.19 -8.18 -0.08
N GLU A 279 -26.81 -7.27 -0.81
CA GLU A 279 -26.18 -6.00 -1.22
C GLU A 279 -25.68 -5.19 -0.03
N ASN A 280 -26.45 -5.14 1.06
CA ASN A 280 -26.13 -4.37 2.27
C ASN A 280 -25.33 -5.16 3.31
N LYS A 281 -24.66 -6.26 2.93
CA LYS A 281 -23.88 -7.06 3.85
C LYS A 281 -22.67 -6.30 4.36
N VAL A 282 -22.50 -6.24 5.69
CA VAL A 282 -21.41 -5.57 6.41
C VAL A 282 -20.71 -6.58 7.31
N PHE A 283 -19.38 -6.53 7.36
CA PHE A 283 -18.57 -7.40 8.24
C PHE A 283 -17.73 -6.62 9.26
N SER A 284 -17.55 -5.30 9.06
CA SER A 284 -16.90 -4.45 10.05
C SER A 284 -17.86 -4.13 11.19
N SER A 285 -17.52 -4.54 12.39
CA SER A 285 -18.35 -4.28 13.59
C SER A 285 -18.47 -2.80 13.97
N ILE A 286 -17.60 -1.95 13.40
CA ILE A 286 -17.60 -0.51 13.63
C ILE A 286 -18.21 0.29 12.47
N ASP A 287 -18.66 -0.39 11.41
CA ASP A 287 -19.35 0.21 10.27
C ASP A 287 -20.86 0.20 10.49
N GLU A 288 -21.33 0.99 11.42
CA GLU A 288 -22.74 1.04 11.85
C GLU A 288 -23.69 1.47 10.74
N TYR A 289 -23.20 2.27 9.77
CA TYR A 289 -24.00 2.82 8.68
C TYR A 289 -23.84 2.05 7.36
N GLY A 290 -23.09 0.97 7.34
CA GLY A 290 -22.88 0.17 6.12
C GLY A 290 -22.11 0.93 5.02
N ARG A 291 -21.24 1.87 5.40
CA ARG A 291 -20.43 2.63 4.44
C ARG A 291 -19.67 1.69 3.51
N TYR A 292 -19.12 0.61 4.05
CA TYR A 292 -18.32 -0.38 3.33
C TYR A 292 -19.08 -1.68 3.09
N ALA A 293 -20.42 -1.62 2.99
CA ALA A 293 -21.23 -2.76 2.60
C ALA A 293 -20.84 -3.27 1.20
N PHE A 294 -21.13 -4.53 0.90
CA PHE A 294 -20.81 -5.19 -0.37
C PHE A 294 -21.17 -4.33 -1.59
N GLY A 295 -22.43 -3.90 -1.69
CA GLY A 295 -22.94 -3.11 -2.82
C GLY A 295 -22.42 -1.67 -2.86
N ASN A 296 -21.84 -1.16 -1.77
CA ASN A 296 -21.30 0.19 -1.71
C ASN A 296 -19.83 0.29 -2.18
N GLN A 297 -19.16 -0.83 -2.43
CA GLN A 297 -17.71 -0.84 -2.73
C GLN A 297 -17.35 0.00 -3.95
N GLY A 298 -18.18 -0.03 -5.02
CA GLY A 298 -17.98 0.81 -6.20
C GLY A 298 -18.10 2.30 -5.90
N LYS A 299 -19.09 2.71 -5.12
CA LYS A 299 -19.30 4.12 -4.72
C LYS A 299 -18.17 4.64 -3.85
N ILE A 300 -17.66 3.79 -2.96
CA ILE A 300 -16.53 4.16 -2.09
C ILE A 300 -15.22 4.25 -2.86
N ALA A 301 -14.98 3.34 -3.81
CA ALA A 301 -13.83 3.44 -4.70
C ALA A 301 -13.85 4.74 -5.50
N GLN A 302 -15.01 5.11 -6.09
CA GLN A 302 -15.20 6.39 -6.76
C GLN A 302 -14.90 7.57 -5.83
N TRP A 303 -15.41 7.53 -4.60
CA TRP A 303 -15.16 8.58 -3.61
C TRP A 303 -13.66 8.68 -3.26
N ASN A 304 -12.97 7.54 -3.09
CA ASN A 304 -11.53 7.51 -2.82
C ASN A 304 -10.72 8.09 -3.99
N MET A 305 -11.13 7.82 -5.23
CA MET A 305 -10.49 8.41 -6.42
C MET A 305 -10.75 9.93 -6.52
N ALA A 306 -11.93 10.40 -6.14
CA ALA A 306 -12.20 11.84 -6.01
C ALA A 306 -11.26 12.48 -4.96
N ARG A 307 -10.97 11.79 -3.83
CA ARG A 307 -9.98 12.29 -2.85
C ARG A 307 -8.55 12.30 -3.42
N LEU A 308 -8.20 11.37 -4.32
CA LEU A 308 -6.93 11.45 -5.05
C LEU A 308 -6.91 12.65 -6.00
N ALA A 309 -7.98 12.86 -6.76
CA ALA A 309 -8.11 14.01 -7.67
C ALA A 309 -7.93 15.35 -6.94
N ASP A 310 -8.59 15.51 -5.77
CA ASP A 310 -8.42 16.73 -4.95
C ASP A 310 -6.96 16.99 -4.57
N CYS A 311 -6.19 15.92 -4.31
CA CYS A 311 -4.77 16.06 -3.98
C CYS A 311 -3.94 16.56 -5.19
N LEU A 312 -4.36 16.26 -6.41
CA LEU A 312 -3.62 16.60 -7.63
C LEU A 312 -3.97 18.00 -8.16
N MET A 313 -5.08 18.60 -7.75
CA MET A 313 -5.52 19.92 -8.21
C MET A 313 -4.45 21.03 -8.07
N PRO A 314 -3.69 21.13 -6.96
CA PRO A 314 -2.66 22.16 -6.84
C PRO A 314 -1.54 22.06 -7.89
N LEU A 315 -1.26 20.84 -8.40
CA LEU A 315 -0.23 20.63 -9.43
C LEU A 315 -0.67 21.13 -10.80
N LEU A 316 -1.98 21.10 -11.11
CA LEU A 316 -2.54 21.58 -12.37
C LEU A 316 -2.58 23.12 -12.40
N THR A 317 -2.95 23.77 -11.30
CA THR A 317 -3.02 25.23 -11.19
C THR A 317 -1.64 25.89 -11.26
N GLU A 318 -0.63 25.31 -10.61
CA GLU A 318 0.75 25.83 -10.69
C GLU A 318 1.35 25.76 -12.10
N ALA A 319 0.99 24.74 -12.88
CA ALA A 319 1.44 24.62 -14.27
C ALA A 319 0.81 25.71 -15.17
N SER A 320 -0.49 26.00 -14.95
CA SER A 320 -1.20 27.05 -15.68
C SER A 320 -0.63 28.45 -15.40
N ASP A 321 -0.30 28.74 -14.12
CA ASP A 321 0.27 30.04 -13.75
C ASP A 321 1.70 30.25 -14.32
N LYS A 322 2.48 29.18 -14.44
CA LYS A 322 3.82 29.25 -15.06
C LYS A 322 3.75 29.50 -16.56
N GLN A 323 2.79 28.86 -17.26
CA GLN A 323 2.61 29.12 -18.69
C GLN A 323 2.17 30.56 -18.98
N LEU A 324 1.26 31.11 -18.15
CA LEU A 324 0.83 32.51 -18.28
C LEU A 324 2.00 33.50 -18.08
N THR A 325 2.89 33.22 -17.11
CA THR A 325 4.04 34.09 -16.85
C THR A 325 5.12 33.97 -17.91
N GLU A 326 5.30 32.84 -18.57
CA GLU A 326 6.21 32.68 -19.72
C GLU A 326 5.68 33.34 -20.96
N GLU A 327 4.38 33.22 -21.28
CA GLU A 327 3.72 33.94 -22.39
C GLU A 327 3.73 35.47 -22.18
N GLU A 328 3.50 35.95 -20.96
CA GLU A 328 3.60 37.39 -20.62
C GLU A 328 5.03 37.94 -20.73
N GLN A 329 6.06 37.12 -20.53
CA GLN A 329 7.45 37.50 -20.70
C GLN A 329 7.86 37.53 -22.17
N GLU A 330 7.40 36.58 -22.99
CA GLU A 330 7.63 36.58 -24.44
C GLU A 330 6.95 37.77 -25.15
N GLU A 331 5.71 38.15 -24.72
CA GLU A 331 5.01 39.33 -25.27
C GLU A 331 5.66 40.68 -24.86
N GLN A 332 6.51 40.71 -23.83
CA GLN A 332 7.23 41.91 -23.41
C GLN A 332 8.63 42.05 -24.08
N GLU A 333 9.10 41.00 -24.72
CA GLU A 333 10.39 41.02 -25.49
C GLU A 333 10.19 41.23 -27.00
N GLU A 334 8.94 41.20 -27.52
CA GLU A 334 8.58 41.60 -28.87
C GLU A 334 8.17 43.12 -28.90
#